data_0714a4a9f52fd6de4cbf18601aec5874
#
_entry.id   0714a4a9f52fd6de4cbf18601aec5874
#
_cell.length_a   1.000
_cell.length_b   1.000
_cell.length_c   1.000
_cell.angle_alpha   90.00
_cell.angle_beta   90.00
_cell.angle_gamma   90.00
#
_symmetry.space_group_name_H-M   'P 1'
#
loop_
_entity.id
_entity.type
_entity.pdbx_description
1 polymer ?
#
loop_
_entity_poly.entity_id
_entity_poly.type
_entity_poly.pdbx_seq_one_letter_code
_entity_poly.pdbx_strand_id
1 'polypeptide(L)'
;MIYAGVDVGGMSIKCCLATEEGKILVKDSFVTKQAITCAEMASSTASFIKSLAKKAGVDEKEIAAVGMGTPGTVDGKKGVIIYSNNIKMENAPIVKEMGKHFSCPVFVGNDANAAALGEAVFGAAKGLSDVLLVTLGTGVGTGIIANGRMITGKGGAGAEGGHIVIKMKGEPCTCGNRGCFEAYASASALLRQTEAAVKRHPDSLLAKLWKEQGRSGIVPFDAAKAGDKAGLKVIRDYVTYVAMGLSGLVNVFRPDVVLIGGGISNQGDYFIKKVSRKLNSIVYGAGVNGRVKVKTAELKNDAGLLGAVALAMRGDNA
;
A
#
# COMPACT_ATOMS: atom_id res chain seq x y z
N MET A 1 0.03 23.24 -12.80
CA MET A 1 0.60 22.21 -13.72
C MET A 1 -0.23 20.94 -13.67
N ILE A 2 -0.20 20.14 -14.76
CA ILE A 2 -0.92 18.86 -14.84
C ILE A 2 0.10 17.72 -14.83
N TYR A 3 -0.18 16.66 -14.09
CA TYR A 3 0.66 15.48 -13.96
C TYR A 3 -0.15 14.21 -14.27
N ALA A 4 0.49 13.23 -14.88
CA ALA A 4 -0.10 11.91 -15.06
C ALA A 4 0.37 10.96 -13.95
N GLY A 5 -0.57 10.31 -13.29
CA GLY A 5 -0.32 9.27 -12.29
C GLY A 5 -0.73 7.90 -12.80
N VAL A 6 0.13 6.90 -12.61
CA VAL A 6 -0.10 5.50 -13.00
C VAL A 6 0.09 4.60 -11.79
N ASP A 7 -0.93 3.79 -11.50
CA ASP A 7 -0.91 2.75 -10.45
C ASP A 7 -1.01 1.37 -11.12
N VAL A 8 0.11 0.66 -11.16
CA VAL A 8 0.20 -0.65 -11.82
C VAL A 8 -0.17 -1.74 -10.84
N GLY A 9 -1.28 -2.41 -11.11
CA GLY A 9 -1.70 -3.61 -10.38
C GLY A 9 -1.51 -4.88 -11.21
N GLY A 10 -1.56 -6.03 -10.56
CA GLY A 10 -1.45 -7.34 -11.23
C GLY A 10 -2.62 -7.66 -12.18
N MET A 11 -3.80 -7.06 -11.97
CA MET A 11 -5.01 -7.29 -12.78
C MET A 11 -5.41 -6.08 -13.63
N SER A 12 -5.04 -4.88 -13.23
CA SER A 12 -5.39 -3.64 -13.94
C SER A 12 -4.34 -2.57 -13.70
N ILE A 13 -4.20 -1.69 -14.68
CA ILE A 13 -3.43 -0.46 -14.59
C ILE A 13 -4.42 0.69 -14.50
N LYS A 14 -4.33 1.49 -13.44
CA LYS A 14 -5.11 2.71 -13.27
C LYS A 14 -4.28 3.89 -13.69
N CYS A 15 -4.89 4.86 -14.34
CA CYS A 15 -4.26 6.12 -14.72
C CYS A 15 -5.13 7.30 -14.32
N CYS A 16 -4.50 8.43 -14.03
CA CYS A 16 -5.18 9.69 -13.83
C CYS A 16 -4.38 10.86 -14.41
N LEU A 17 -5.08 11.96 -14.63
CA LEU A 17 -4.50 13.30 -14.75
C LEU A 17 -4.95 14.09 -13.53
N ALA A 18 -4.01 14.75 -12.87
CA ALA A 18 -4.28 15.55 -11.70
C ALA A 18 -3.48 16.86 -11.70
N THR A 19 -3.99 17.86 -10.99
CA THR A 19 -3.29 19.11 -10.76
C THR A 19 -2.22 18.98 -9.68
N GLU A 20 -1.36 19.98 -9.53
CA GLU A 20 -0.34 20.04 -8.48
C GLU A 20 -0.92 20.09 -7.06
N GLU A 21 -2.20 20.46 -6.90
CA GLU A 21 -2.91 20.39 -5.62
C GLU A 21 -3.51 19.01 -5.33
N GLY A 22 -3.34 18.04 -6.24
CA GLY A 22 -3.89 16.69 -6.11
C GLY A 22 -5.34 16.54 -6.54
N LYS A 23 -5.92 17.55 -7.23
CA LYS A 23 -7.27 17.43 -7.80
C LYS A 23 -7.23 16.55 -9.04
N ILE A 24 -7.86 15.37 -8.96
CA ILE A 24 -8.01 14.47 -10.10
C ILE A 24 -9.00 15.07 -11.11
N LEU A 25 -8.53 15.33 -12.32
CA LEU A 25 -9.33 15.83 -13.43
C LEU A 25 -10.07 14.70 -14.15
N VAL A 26 -9.39 13.60 -14.35
CA VAL A 26 -9.91 12.38 -14.97
C VAL A 26 -9.14 11.18 -14.44
N LYS A 27 -9.83 10.07 -14.23
CA LYS A 27 -9.21 8.77 -13.93
C LYS A 27 -10.00 7.64 -14.56
N ASP A 28 -9.30 6.60 -14.97
CA ASP A 28 -9.88 5.36 -15.47
C ASP A 28 -8.85 4.23 -15.36
N SER A 29 -9.23 3.01 -15.75
CA SER A 29 -8.36 1.84 -15.70
C SER A 29 -8.57 0.92 -16.89
N PHE A 30 -7.55 0.14 -17.20
CA PHE A 30 -7.63 -0.95 -18.16
C PHE A 30 -7.02 -2.24 -17.59
N VAL A 31 -7.45 -3.39 -18.12
CA VAL A 31 -7.02 -4.71 -17.67
C VAL A 31 -5.57 -4.95 -18.09
N THR A 32 -4.72 -5.37 -17.16
CA THR A 32 -3.36 -5.80 -17.44
C THR A 32 -3.40 -7.18 -18.11
N LYS A 33 -2.80 -7.32 -19.29
CA LYS A 33 -2.62 -8.63 -19.93
C LYS A 33 -1.63 -9.46 -19.14
N GLN A 34 -1.90 -10.74 -18.96
CA GLN A 34 -0.90 -11.67 -18.42
C GLN A 34 0.30 -11.78 -19.38
N ALA A 35 1.51 -11.83 -18.85
CA ALA A 35 2.76 -11.93 -19.62
C ALA A 35 2.97 -10.75 -20.63
N ILE A 36 2.54 -9.54 -20.27
CA ILE A 36 2.81 -8.33 -21.05
C ILE A 36 4.32 -8.00 -21.00
N THR A 37 4.91 -7.65 -22.13
CA THR A 37 6.30 -7.15 -22.16
C THR A 37 6.39 -5.73 -21.61
N CYS A 38 7.57 -5.30 -21.19
CA CYS A 38 7.80 -3.92 -20.72
C CYS A 38 7.41 -2.88 -21.78
N ALA A 39 7.78 -3.12 -23.04
CA ALA A 39 7.46 -2.21 -24.15
C ALA A 39 5.95 -2.13 -24.42
N GLU A 40 5.24 -3.27 -24.39
CA GLU A 40 3.79 -3.30 -24.57
C GLU A 40 3.05 -2.62 -23.43
N MET A 41 3.51 -2.82 -22.17
CA MET A 41 2.95 -2.13 -21.02
C MET A 41 3.15 -0.62 -21.14
N ALA A 42 4.34 -0.17 -21.51
CA ALA A 42 4.64 1.25 -21.72
C ALA A 42 3.76 1.86 -22.82
N SER A 43 3.68 1.21 -23.98
CA SER A 43 2.87 1.67 -25.11
C SER A 43 1.37 1.74 -24.78
N SER A 44 0.85 0.67 -24.14
CA SER A 44 -0.58 0.64 -23.74
C SER A 44 -0.89 1.70 -22.70
N THR A 45 -0.03 1.88 -21.70
CA THR A 45 -0.19 2.90 -20.66
C THR A 45 -0.12 4.31 -21.26
N ALA A 46 0.83 4.56 -22.14
CA ALA A 46 0.97 5.86 -22.79
C ALA A 46 -0.26 6.19 -23.65
N SER A 47 -0.72 5.24 -24.47
CA SER A 47 -1.93 5.41 -25.29
C SER A 47 -3.16 5.69 -24.42
N PHE A 48 -3.24 5.02 -23.25
CA PHE A 48 -4.35 5.22 -22.34
C PHE A 48 -4.29 6.61 -21.68
N ILE A 49 -3.11 7.08 -21.22
CA ILE A 49 -2.94 8.44 -20.69
C ILE A 49 -3.34 9.49 -21.74
N LYS A 50 -2.92 9.33 -23.00
CA LYS A 50 -3.28 10.23 -24.09
C LYS A 50 -4.79 10.26 -24.33
N SER A 51 -5.46 9.11 -24.24
CA SER A 51 -6.93 9.04 -24.33
C SER A 51 -7.61 9.78 -23.17
N LEU A 52 -7.06 9.70 -21.95
CA LEU A 52 -7.55 10.45 -20.79
C LEU A 52 -7.34 11.96 -20.97
N ALA A 53 -6.19 12.37 -21.50
CA ALA A 53 -5.91 13.78 -21.80
C ALA A 53 -6.95 14.34 -22.75
N LYS A 54 -7.22 13.65 -23.85
CA LYS A 54 -8.28 14.02 -24.81
C LYS A 54 -9.67 14.10 -24.16
N LYS A 55 -10.00 13.12 -23.28
CA LYS A 55 -11.28 13.08 -22.55
C LYS A 55 -11.43 14.28 -21.59
N ALA A 56 -10.32 14.71 -21.00
CA ALA A 56 -10.28 15.85 -20.07
C ALA A 56 -10.13 17.22 -20.76
N GLY A 57 -9.95 17.26 -22.09
CA GLY A 57 -9.67 18.49 -22.82
C GLY A 57 -8.29 19.09 -22.55
N VAL A 58 -7.31 18.24 -22.17
CA VAL A 58 -5.93 18.61 -21.84
C VAL A 58 -5.04 18.27 -23.04
N ASP A 59 -4.21 19.22 -23.48
CA ASP A 59 -3.16 18.93 -24.47
C ASP A 59 -2.07 18.05 -23.82
N GLU A 60 -1.58 17.04 -24.55
CA GLU A 60 -0.48 16.18 -24.08
C GLU A 60 0.77 16.98 -23.67
N LYS A 61 1.01 18.11 -24.30
CA LYS A 61 2.12 19.03 -24.00
C LYS A 61 1.98 19.74 -22.67
N GLU A 62 0.78 19.80 -22.10
CA GLU A 62 0.53 20.37 -20.76
C GLU A 62 0.85 19.38 -19.63
N ILE A 63 1.09 18.10 -19.96
CA ILE A 63 1.51 17.10 -18.97
C ILE A 63 2.98 17.38 -18.61
N ALA A 64 3.20 17.89 -17.41
CA ALA A 64 4.51 18.29 -16.94
C ALA A 64 5.43 17.10 -16.66
N ALA A 65 4.88 16.00 -16.16
CA ALA A 65 5.60 14.73 -15.94
C ALA A 65 4.62 13.56 -15.75
N VAL A 66 5.14 12.34 -15.92
CA VAL A 66 4.44 11.09 -15.65
C VAL A 66 5.08 10.38 -14.46
N GLY A 67 4.32 10.01 -13.45
CA GLY A 67 4.75 9.16 -12.35
C GLY A 67 4.09 7.79 -12.42
N MET A 68 4.80 6.76 -12.02
CA MET A 68 4.33 5.38 -12.03
C MET A 68 4.65 4.67 -10.72
N GLY A 69 3.64 4.17 -10.02
CA GLY A 69 3.76 3.22 -8.93
C GLY A 69 3.60 1.80 -9.46
N THR A 70 4.52 0.89 -9.13
CA THR A 70 4.48 -0.49 -9.62
C THR A 70 4.85 -1.48 -8.51
N PRO A 71 4.22 -2.66 -8.46
CA PRO A 71 4.55 -3.67 -7.47
C PRO A 71 5.94 -4.27 -7.72
N GLY A 72 6.62 -4.63 -6.64
CA GLY A 72 7.93 -5.28 -6.67
C GLY A 72 9.09 -4.34 -6.35
N THR A 73 10.32 -4.81 -6.61
CA THR A 73 11.54 -4.04 -6.39
C THR A 73 11.80 -3.11 -7.56
N VAL A 74 11.90 -1.82 -7.29
CA VAL A 74 12.04 -0.77 -8.31
C VAL A 74 13.26 0.08 -7.99
N ASP A 75 14.25 0.08 -8.89
CA ASP A 75 15.35 1.05 -8.87
C ASP A 75 14.89 2.33 -9.59
N GLY A 76 14.30 3.25 -8.82
CA GLY A 76 13.80 4.51 -9.37
C GLY A 76 14.91 5.32 -10.03
N LYS A 77 16.13 5.33 -9.47
CA LYS A 77 17.26 6.08 -10.03
C LYS A 77 17.67 5.59 -11.41
N LYS A 78 17.60 4.29 -11.66
CA LYS A 78 17.85 3.71 -12.98
C LYS A 78 16.61 3.67 -13.87
N GLY A 79 15.42 3.88 -13.31
CA GLY A 79 14.15 3.78 -14.03
C GLY A 79 13.78 2.36 -14.43
N VAL A 80 14.14 1.37 -13.58
CA VAL A 80 14.04 -0.06 -13.89
C VAL A 80 13.22 -0.79 -12.83
N ILE A 81 12.28 -1.62 -13.26
CA ILE A 81 11.63 -2.63 -12.42
C ILE A 81 12.63 -3.80 -12.35
N ILE A 82 13.30 -3.94 -11.21
CA ILE A 82 14.30 -5.02 -11.02
C ILE A 82 13.62 -6.38 -10.99
N TYR A 83 12.54 -6.49 -10.22
CA TYR A 83 11.76 -7.72 -10.12
C TYR A 83 10.32 -7.43 -9.68
N SER A 84 9.36 -8.05 -10.36
CA SER A 84 7.97 -8.05 -9.94
C SER A 84 7.30 -9.40 -10.25
N ASN A 85 6.90 -10.11 -9.22
CA ASN A 85 6.16 -11.36 -9.38
C ASN A 85 4.71 -11.12 -9.86
N ASN A 86 4.12 -9.99 -9.50
CA ASN A 86 2.72 -9.69 -9.79
C ASN A 86 2.47 -9.43 -11.28
N ILE A 87 3.43 -8.80 -11.96
CA ILE A 87 3.35 -8.45 -13.38
C ILE A 87 4.36 -9.22 -14.23
N LYS A 88 5.08 -10.20 -13.63
CA LYS A 88 6.04 -11.08 -14.31
C LYS A 88 7.12 -10.33 -15.08
N MET A 89 7.74 -9.34 -14.44
CA MET A 89 8.82 -8.53 -15.01
C MET A 89 10.12 -8.71 -14.23
N GLU A 90 11.22 -8.70 -14.97
CA GLU A 90 12.59 -8.73 -14.45
C GLU A 90 13.48 -7.82 -15.28
N ASN A 91 14.29 -6.97 -14.61
CA ASN A 91 15.21 -6.01 -15.25
C ASN A 91 14.56 -5.17 -16.37
N ALA A 92 13.30 -4.74 -16.16
CA ALA A 92 12.49 -4.05 -17.15
C ALA A 92 12.75 -2.54 -17.13
N PRO A 93 13.31 -1.93 -18.20
CA PRO A 93 13.68 -0.51 -18.25
C PRO A 93 12.46 0.39 -18.54
N ILE A 94 11.50 0.40 -17.63
CA ILE A 94 10.17 0.99 -17.83
C ILE A 94 10.21 2.50 -18.13
N VAL A 95 11.10 3.25 -17.48
CA VAL A 95 11.22 4.70 -17.75
C VAL A 95 11.73 4.94 -19.18
N LYS A 96 12.70 4.14 -19.64
CA LYS A 96 13.20 4.21 -21.03
C LYS A 96 12.09 3.89 -22.05
N GLU A 97 11.28 2.86 -21.77
CA GLU A 97 10.19 2.48 -22.67
C GLU A 97 9.07 3.53 -22.68
N MET A 98 8.67 4.04 -21.52
CA MET A 98 7.67 5.12 -21.41
C MET A 98 8.15 6.42 -22.07
N GLY A 99 9.43 6.77 -21.92
CA GLY A 99 10.04 7.96 -22.52
C GLY A 99 10.03 7.99 -24.06
N LYS A 100 9.78 6.85 -24.72
CA LYS A 100 9.55 6.83 -26.18
C LYS A 100 8.22 7.46 -26.61
N HIS A 101 7.30 7.62 -25.64
CA HIS A 101 5.91 8.05 -25.90
C HIS A 101 5.59 9.43 -25.37
N PHE A 102 6.44 10.01 -24.50
CA PHE A 102 6.27 11.32 -23.89
C PHE A 102 7.50 12.19 -24.07
N SER A 103 7.28 13.50 -24.27
CA SER A 103 8.33 14.51 -24.26
C SER A 103 8.68 15.02 -22.86
N CYS A 104 7.83 14.75 -21.88
CA CYS A 104 8.05 15.11 -20.47
C CYS A 104 8.76 13.99 -19.71
N PRO A 105 9.37 14.30 -18.55
CA PRO A 105 10.01 13.31 -17.70
C PRO A 105 9.06 12.22 -17.20
N VAL A 106 9.60 11.00 -17.03
CA VAL A 106 8.90 9.85 -16.45
C VAL A 106 9.64 9.37 -15.21
N PHE A 107 8.89 9.12 -14.13
CA PHE A 107 9.42 8.64 -12.86
C PHE A 107 8.73 7.34 -12.45
N VAL A 108 9.47 6.43 -11.81
CA VAL A 108 8.93 5.16 -11.33
C VAL A 108 9.34 4.90 -9.89
N GLY A 109 8.44 4.33 -9.11
CA GLY A 109 8.70 3.89 -7.74
C GLY A 109 7.87 2.65 -7.38
N ASN A 110 8.15 2.07 -6.21
CA ASN A 110 7.31 1.01 -5.67
C ASN A 110 5.91 1.56 -5.31
N ASP A 111 4.87 0.74 -5.45
CA ASP A 111 3.45 1.10 -5.22
C ASP A 111 3.16 1.55 -3.78
N ALA A 112 3.70 0.85 -2.77
CA ALA A 112 3.51 1.23 -1.37
C ALA A 112 4.29 2.51 -1.02
N ASN A 113 5.48 2.71 -1.60
CA ASN A 113 6.25 3.95 -1.48
C ASN A 113 5.49 5.11 -2.13
N ALA A 114 4.96 4.92 -3.34
CA ALA A 114 4.14 5.91 -4.00
C ALA A 114 2.91 6.28 -3.14
N ALA A 115 2.19 5.29 -2.60
CA ALA A 115 1.05 5.54 -1.74
C ALA A 115 1.43 6.34 -0.47
N ALA A 116 2.59 6.04 0.15
CA ALA A 116 3.08 6.82 1.30
C ALA A 116 3.39 8.27 0.93
N LEU A 117 4.00 8.47 -0.25
CA LEU A 117 4.26 9.80 -0.77
C LEU A 117 2.97 10.58 -1.06
N GLY A 118 1.96 9.90 -1.63
CA GLY A 118 0.64 10.49 -1.84
C GLY A 118 0.01 10.99 -0.55
N GLU A 119 0.03 10.16 0.50
CA GLU A 119 -0.49 10.54 1.83
C GLU A 119 0.31 11.68 2.49
N ALA A 120 1.61 11.77 2.23
CA ALA A 120 2.45 12.86 2.74
C ALA A 120 2.23 14.19 2.00
N VAL A 121 1.89 14.13 0.71
CA VAL A 121 1.68 15.35 -0.11
C VAL A 121 0.23 15.80 -0.08
N PHE A 122 -0.73 14.88 -0.21
CA PHE A 122 -2.15 15.19 -0.43
C PHE A 122 -3.10 14.67 0.65
N GLY A 123 -2.63 13.77 1.53
CA GLY A 123 -3.50 13.02 2.44
C GLY A 123 -3.24 13.27 3.92
N ALA A 124 -3.45 12.23 4.73
CA ALA A 124 -3.47 12.27 6.19
C ALA A 124 -2.14 12.64 6.87
N ALA A 125 -1.02 12.63 6.12
CA ALA A 125 0.31 13.01 6.60
C ALA A 125 0.82 14.33 6.01
N LYS A 126 -0.04 15.14 5.38
CA LYS A 126 0.36 16.42 4.79
C LYS A 126 1.04 17.33 5.83
N GLY A 127 2.23 17.83 5.49
CA GLY A 127 3.02 18.68 6.36
C GLY A 127 3.86 17.96 7.43
N LEU A 128 3.88 16.61 7.43
CA LEU A 128 4.72 15.82 8.31
C LEU A 128 5.97 15.33 7.56
N SER A 129 7.08 15.18 8.27
CA SER A 129 8.37 14.77 7.71
C SER A 129 8.70 13.29 7.93
N ASP A 130 8.08 12.66 8.94
CA ASP A 130 8.36 11.30 9.35
C ASP A 130 7.08 10.47 9.32
N VAL A 131 6.90 9.67 8.27
CA VAL A 131 5.66 8.96 7.98
C VAL A 131 5.93 7.47 7.77
N LEU A 132 5.16 6.63 8.44
CA LEU A 132 5.09 5.20 8.17
C LEU A 132 3.68 4.88 7.63
N LEU A 133 3.57 4.56 6.36
CA LEU A 133 2.37 3.93 5.80
C LEU A 133 2.51 2.42 5.84
N VAL A 134 1.45 1.75 6.29
CA VAL A 134 1.31 0.28 6.20
C VAL A 134 -0.01 -0.03 5.53
N THR A 135 0.02 -0.73 4.41
CA THR A 135 -1.18 -1.17 3.69
C THR A 135 -1.51 -2.62 4.06
N LEU A 136 -2.70 -2.85 4.61
CA LEU A 136 -3.23 -4.17 4.97
C LEU A 136 -4.20 -4.65 3.88
N GLY A 137 -3.62 -5.21 2.83
CA GLY A 137 -4.30 -5.79 1.67
C GLY A 137 -4.08 -7.30 1.57
N THR A 138 -4.01 -7.84 0.35
CA THR A 138 -3.66 -9.26 0.09
C THR A 138 -2.33 -9.61 0.74
N GLY A 139 -1.36 -8.68 0.72
CA GLY A 139 -0.12 -8.70 1.48
C GLY A 139 -0.06 -7.53 2.47
N VAL A 140 1.15 -7.24 2.96
CA VAL A 140 1.47 -6.06 3.77
C VAL A 140 2.55 -5.24 3.07
N GLY A 141 2.15 -4.13 2.47
CA GLY A 141 3.08 -3.15 1.92
C GLY A 141 3.45 -2.08 2.95
N THR A 142 4.64 -1.52 2.82
CA THR A 142 5.11 -0.43 3.67
C THR A 142 5.78 0.66 2.85
N GLY A 143 5.52 1.91 3.20
CA GLY A 143 6.25 3.06 2.69
C GLY A 143 6.73 3.90 3.85
N ILE A 144 8.00 4.26 3.85
CA ILE A 144 8.67 4.93 4.96
C ILE A 144 9.28 6.24 4.47
N ILE A 145 8.85 7.33 5.08
CA ILE A 145 9.45 8.65 4.88
C ILE A 145 10.12 9.05 6.19
N ALA A 146 11.40 9.39 6.13
CA ALA A 146 12.17 9.88 7.26
C ALA A 146 12.90 11.18 6.88
N ASN A 147 12.76 12.21 7.72
CA ASN A 147 13.27 13.56 7.42
C ASN A 147 12.84 14.08 6.03
N GLY A 148 11.60 13.85 5.66
CA GLY A 148 11.02 14.27 4.38
C GLY A 148 11.49 13.47 3.15
N ARG A 149 12.31 12.41 3.34
CA ARG A 149 12.85 11.59 2.25
C ARG A 149 12.31 10.17 2.30
N MET A 150 11.97 9.63 1.14
CA MET A 150 11.57 8.24 1.00
C MET A 150 12.74 7.31 1.30
N ILE A 151 12.53 6.29 2.11
CA ILE A 151 13.51 5.24 2.39
C ILE A 151 13.27 4.08 1.42
N THR A 152 14.14 3.96 0.43
CA THR A 152 14.03 2.90 -0.59
C THR A 152 15.18 1.87 -0.51
N GLY A 153 16.23 2.19 0.25
CA GLY A 153 17.42 1.35 0.36
C GLY A 153 18.23 1.27 -0.93
N LYS A 154 19.19 0.36 -0.97
CA LYS A 154 20.06 0.15 -2.14
C LYS A 154 19.23 -0.47 -3.28
N GLY A 155 19.19 0.20 -4.42
CA GLY A 155 18.50 -0.29 -5.63
C GLY A 155 16.99 -0.47 -5.46
N GLY A 156 16.37 0.27 -4.52
CA GLY A 156 14.92 0.17 -4.28
C GLY A 156 14.48 -1.09 -3.52
N ALA A 157 15.40 -1.87 -2.97
CA ALA A 157 15.10 -3.14 -2.29
C ALA A 157 14.88 -2.99 -0.77
N GLY A 158 14.79 -1.76 -0.27
CA GLY A 158 14.54 -1.46 1.15
C GLY A 158 13.06 -1.21 1.45
N ALA A 159 12.79 -0.92 2.72
CA ALA A 159 11.46 -0.64 3.26
C ALA A 159 10.44 -1.80 3.13
N GLU A 160 10.90 -3.03 2.99
CA GLU A 160 10.08 -4.25 2.92
C GLU A 160 9.59 -4.67 4.33
N GLY A 161 8.93 -3.75 5.03
CA GLY A 161 8.50 -3.95 6.42
C GLY A 161 7.49 -5.08 6.62
N GLY A 162 6.73 -5.46 5.58
CA GLY A 162 5.85 -6.63 5.61
C GLY A 162 6.58 -7.95 5.83
N HIS A 163 7.90 -7.99 5.54
CA HIS A 163 8.71 -9.19 5.66
C HIS A 163 9.61 -9.25 6.90
N ILE A 164 9.50 -8.28 7.82
CA ILE A 164 10.14 -8.42 9.13
C ILE A 164 9.54 -9.61 9.88
N VAL A 165 10.39 -10.38 10.56
CA VAL A 165 9.96 -11.55 11.32
C VAL A 165 9.40 -11.11 12.67
N ILE A 166 8.09 -11.30 12.88
CA ILE A 166 7.41 -11.01 14.16
C ILE A 166 7.17 -12.25 15.03
N LYS A 167 7.35 -13.43 14.45
CA LYS A 167 7.20 -14.71 15.18
C LYS A 167 8.18 -15.75 14.66
N MET A 168 9.17 -16.06 15.48
CA MET A 168 10.17 -17.09 15.17
C MET A 168 9.48 -18.46 14.93
N LYS A 169 9.90 -19.17 13.88
CA LYS A 169 9.31 -20.47 13.45
C LYS A 169 7.80 -20.39 13.19
N GLY A 170 7.31 -19.21 12.80
CA GLY A 170 5.88 -18.96 12.58
C GLY A 170 5.35 -19.47 11.23
N GLU A 171 4.21 -18.88 10.81
CA GLU A 171 3.54 -19.21 9.55
C GLU A 171 4.45 -19.00 8.34
N PRO A 172 4.34 -19.82 7.29
CA PRO A 172 5.07 -19.59 6.05
C PRO A 172 4.60 -18.28 5.39
N CYS A 173 5.55 -17.58 4.78
CA CYS A 173 5.31 -16.37 3.99
C CYS A 173 5.57 -16.65 2.50
N THR A 174 4.88 -15.93 1.64
CA THR A 174 5.05 -16.01 0.17
C THR A 174 6.47 -15.64 -0.30
N CYS A 175 7.23 -14.88 0.51
CA CYS A 175 8.63 -14.57 0.23
C CYS A 175 9.62 -15.74 0.47
N GLY A 176 9.12 -16.92 0.87
CA GLY A 176 9.94 -18.09 1.19
C GLY A 176 10.41 -18.18 2.65
N ASN A 177 10.27 -17.12 3.44
CA ASN A 177 10.61 -17.10 4.85
C ASN A 177 9.42 -17.54 5.73
N ARG A 178 9.62 -17.57 7.05
CA ARG A 178 8.58 -17.90 8.05
C ARG A 178 8.49 -16.80 9.10
N GLY A 179 7.26 -16.55 9.55
CA GLY A 179 7.03 -15.64 10.66
C GLY A 179 6.98 -14.16 10.31
N CYS A 180 6.97 -13.82 9.02
CA CYS A 180 6.88 -12.44 8.53
C CYS A 180 5.61 -11.73 9.02
N PHE A 181 5.67 -10.44 9.20
CA PHE A 181 4.53 -9.59 9.58
C PHE A 181 3.34 -9.81 8.64
N GLU A 182 3.57 -9.87 7.33
CA GLU A 182 2.56 -10.17 6.32
C GLU A 182 1.80 -11.46 6.59
N ALA A 183 2.50 -12.52 6.99
CA ALA A 183 1.90 -13.82 7.25
C ALA A 183 0.87 -13.82 8.40
N TYR A 184 0.82 -12.74 9.19
CA TYR A 184 -0.10 -12.57 10.32
C TYR A 184 -1.05 -11.39 10.18
N ALA A 185 -0.67 -10.34 9.45
CA ALA A 185 -1.37 -9.06 9.42
C ALA A 185 -2.00 -8.70 8.08
N SER A 186 -1.76 -9.47 7.01
CA SER A 186 -2.47 -9.26 5.75
C SER A 186 -3.96 -9.62 5.86
N ALA A 187 -4.78 -9.14 4.93
CA ALA A 187 -6.18 -9.56 4.81
C ALA A 187 -6.27 -11.08 4.58
N SER A 188 -5.35 -11.65 3.79
CA SER A 188 -5.25 -13.09 3.58
C SER A 188 -4.98 -13.84 4.90
N ALA A 189 -4.15 -13.29 5.76
CA ALA A 189 -3.89 -13.86 7.09
C ALA A 189 -5.11 -13.78 8.00
N LEU A 190 -5.85 -12.66 7.99
CA LEU A 190 -7.10 -12.52 8.73
C LEU A 190 -8.14 -13.55 8.30
N LEU A 191 -8.30 -13.77 6.98
CA LEU A 191 -9.20 -14.79 6.45
C LEU A 191 -8.81 -16.19 6.95
N ARG A 192 -7.53 -16.56 6.91
CA ARG A 192 -7.02 -17.84 7.42
C ARG A 192 -7.28 -18.01 8.92
N GLN A 193 -7.03 -16.96 9.71
CA GLN A 193 -7.27 -16.95 11.16
C GLN A 193 -8.77 -17.11 11.46
N THR A 194 -9.63 -16.43 10.68
CA THR A 194 -11.08 -16.53 10.80
C THR A 194 -11.57 -17.93 10.49
N GLU A 195 -11.12 -18.51 9.39
CA GLU A 195 -11.48 -19.88 8.99
C GLU A 195 -11.09 -20.92 10.06
N ALA A 196 -9.90 -20.77 10.64
CA ALA A 196 -9.47 -21.63 11.74
C ALA A 196 -10.31 -21.45 13.01
N ALA A 197 -10.82 -20.24 13.28
CA ALA A 197 -11.72 -19.98 14.39
C ALA A 197 -13.13 -20.56 14.15
N VAL A 198 -13.65 -20.44 12.93
CA VAL A 198 -14.93 -21.03 12.51
C VAL A 198 -14.92 -22.56 12.72
N LYS A 199 -13.86 -23.23 12.28
CA LYS A 199 -13.70 -24.69 12.46
C LYS A 199 -13.68 -25.11 13.94
N ARG A 200 -13.10 -24.28 14.83
CA ARG A 200 -13.03 -24.56 16.27
C ARG A 200 -14.30 -24.20 17.04
N HIS A 201 -15.10 -23.29 16.50
CA HIS A 201 -16.32 -22.78 17.15
C HIS A 201 -17.50 -22.79 16.16
N PRO A 202 -17.96 -24.00 15.71
CA PRO A 202 -18.96 -24.13 14.67
C PRO A 202 -20.33 -23.53 15.03
N ASP A 203 -20.66 -23.45 16.32
CA ASP A 203 -21.94 -22.89 16.82
C ASP A 203 -21.89 -21.40 17.13
N SER A 204 -20.76 -20.71 16.85
CA SER A 204 -20.59 -19.29 17.09
C SER A 204 -21.32 -18.43 16.05
N LEU A 205 -21.66 -17.19 16.42
CA LEU A 205 -22.15 -16.21 15.44
C LEU A 205 -21.13 -15.97 14.32
N LEU A 206 -19.82 -16.03 14.63
CA LEU A 206 -18.76 -15.97 13.63
C LEU A 206 -18.93 -17.04 12.55
N ALA A 207 -19.19 -18.31 12.95
CA ALA A 207 -19.40 -19.42 12.01
C ALA A 207 -20.67 -19.23 11.18
N LYS A 208 -21.75 -18.76 11.79
CA LYS A 208 -23.00 -18.44 11.11
C LYS A 208 -22.79 -17.37 10.03
N LEU A 209 -22.20 -16.23 10.38
CA LEU A 209 -21.93 -15.14 9.45
C LEU A 209 -20.95 -15.57 8.34
N TRP A 210 -19.95 -16.40 8.65
CA TRP A 210 -19.02 -16.92 7.66
C TRP A 210 -19.71 -17.80 6.60
N LYS A 211 -20.70 -18.58 7.02
CA LYS A 211 -21.52 -19.40 6.11
C LYS A 211 -22.46 -18.54 5.25
N GLU A 212 -23.07 -17.51 5.83
CA GLU A 212 -24.05 -16.65 5.17
C GLU A 212 -23.42 -15.65 4.21
N GLN A 213 -22.36 -14.98 4.64
CA GLN A 213 -21.70 -13.89 3.88
C GLN A 213 -20.50 -14.34 3.05
N GLY A 214 -20.07 -15.60 3.20
CA GLY A 214 -18.90 -16.15 2.54
C GLY A 214 -17.57 -15.71 3.16
N ARG A 215 -16.48 -16.02 2.47
CA ARG A 215 -15.10 -15.76 2.89
C ARG A 215 -14.76 -14.27 2.75
N SER A 216 -15.06 -13.48 3.78
CA SER A 216 -14.86 -12.02 3.79
C SER A 216 -14.13 -11.54 5.03
N GLY A 217 -13.23 -10.57 4.85
CA GLY A 217 -12.51 -9.90 5.95
C GLY A 217 -13.41 -9.04 6.84
N ILE A 218 -14.67 -8.78 6.46
CA ILE A 218 -15.64 -8.04 7.26
C ILE A 218 -16.23 -8.94 8.35
N VAL A 219 -16.48 -10.20 8.05
CA VAL A 219 -17.15 -11.17 8.91
C VAL A 219 -16.60 -11.23 10.35
N PRO A 220 -15.27 -11.36 10.59
CA PRO A 220 -14.76 -11.42 11.96
C PRO A 220 -14.96 -10.10 12.72
N PHE A 221 -15.00 -8.96 12.02
CA PHE A 221 -15.32 -7.66 12.65
C PHE A 221 -16.79 -7.56 13.03
N ASP A 222 -17.69 -8.00 12.17
CA ASP A 222 -19.14 -7.97 12.45
C ASP A 222 -19.48 -8.88 13.62
N ALA A 223 -18.94 -10.12 13.64
CA ALA A 223 -19.10 -11.02 14.78
C ALA A 223 -18.55 -10.39 16.08
N ALA A 224 -17.36 -9.77 16.01
CA ALA A 224 -16.75 -9.14 17.18
C ALA A 224 -17.55 -7.92 17.68
N LYS A 225 -18.09 -7.10 16.77
CA LYS A 225 -18.96 -5.96 17.11
C LYS A 225 -20.26 -6.41 17.76
N ALA A 226 -20.79 -7.58 17.34
CA ALA A 226 -21.96 -8.21 17.94
C ALA A 226 -21.68 -8.94 19.28
N GLY A 227 -20.41 -8.91 19.77
CA GLY A 227 -20.03 -9.50 21.06
C GLY A 227 -19.72 -11.00 21.01
N ASP A 228 -19.64 -11.61 19.82
CA ASP A 228 -19.28 -13.01 19.68
C ASP A 228 -17.87 -13.29 20.20
N LYS A 229 -17.72 -14.28 21.07
CA LYS A 229 -16.44 -14.60 21.73
C LYS A 229 -15.37 -15.05 20.75
N ALA A 230 -15.75 -15.82 19.70
CA ALA A 230 -14.82 -16.30 18.67
C ALA A 230 -14.36 -15.12 17.78
N GLY A 231 -15.29 -14.26 17.34
CA GLY A 231 -14.99 -13.03 16.62
C GLY A 231 -14.10 -12.07 17.39
N LEU A 232 -14.43 -11.83 18.67
CA LEU A 232 -13.61 -11.01 19.56
C LEU A 232 -12.18 -11.54 19.71
N LYS A 233 -12.02 -12.86 19.83
CA LYS A 233 -10.68 -13.48 19.90
C LYS A 233 -9.90 -13.28 18.60
N VAL A 234 -10.50 -13.53 17.44
CA VAL A 234 -9.86 -13.32 16.13
C VAL A 234 -9.37 -11.87 16.00
N ILE A 235 -10.23 -10.89 16.27
CA ILE A 235 -9.87 -9.47 16.15
C ILE A 235 -8.80 -9.06 17.17
N ARG A 236 -8.87 -9.55 18.41
CA ARG A 236 -7.83 -9.27 19.42
C ARG A 236 -6.45 -9.79 18.99
N ASP A 237 -6.41 -11.03 18.50
CA ASP A 237 -5.16 -11.65 18.07
C ASP A 237 -4.61 -10.94 16.81
N TYR A 238 -5.47 -10.62 15.84
CA TYR A 238 -5.11 -9.85 14.66
C TYR A 238 -4.57 -8.46 14.98
N VAL A 239 -5.24 -7.70 15.84
CA VAL A 239 -4.76 -6.39 16.35
C VAL A 239 -3.40 -6.53 17.01
N THR A 240 -3.17 -7.63 17.75
CA THR A 240 -1.88 -7.88 18.38
C THR A 240 -0.78 -8.09 17.34
N TYR A 241 -1.01 -8.89 16.32
CA TYR A 241 -0.04 -9.09 15.23
C TYR A 241 0.26 -7.80 14.48
N VAL A 242 -0.76 -7.02 14.15
CA VAL A 242 -0.58 -5.70 13.52
C VAL A 242 0.28 -4.80 14.40
N ALA A 243 -0.06 -4.69 15.69
CA ALA A 243 0.70 -3.85 16.62
C ALA A 243 2.16 -4.32 16.81
N MET A 244 2.42 -5.64 16.79
CA MET A 244 3.77 -6.19 16.89
C MET A 244 4.63 -5.81 15.67
N GLY A 245 4.10 -5.98 14.45
CA GLY A 245 4.80 -5.55 13.24
C GLY A 245 5.07 -4.05 13.23
N LEU A 246 4.06 -3.26 13.55
CA LEU A 246 4.21 -1.80 13.67
C LEU A 246 5.24 -1.42 14.74
N SER A 247 5.29 -2.11 15.89
CA SER A 247 6.22 -1.74 16.96
C SER A 247 7.68 -1.90 16.56
N GLY A 248 8.01 -2.91 15.76
CA GLY A 248 9.36 -3.08 15.23
C GLY A 248 9.76 -1.89 14.35
N LEU A 249 8.89 -1.50 13.42
CA LEU A 249 9.13 -0.35 12.52
C LEU A 249 9.16 0.98 13.29
N VAL A 250 8.22 1.18 14.22
CA VAL A 250 8.17 2.39 15.06
C VAL A 250 9.41 2.53 15.95
N ASN A 251 9.92 1.44 16.51
CA ASN A 251 11.13 1.50 17.32
C ASN A 251 12.39 1.86 16.52
N VAL A 252 12.38 1.60 15.20
CA VAL A 252 13.50 1.95 14.30
C VAL A 252 13.36 3.39 13.76
N PHE A 253 12.15 3.77 13.30
CA PHE A 253 11.96 5.03 12.56
C PHE A 253 11.30 6.14 13.37
N ARG A 254 10.59 5.81 14.44
CA ARG A 254 9.86 6.75 15.31
C ARG A 254 9.10 7.84 14.52
N PRO A 255 8.14 7.48 13.67
CA PRO A 255 7.46 8.43 12.79
C PRO A 255 6.52 9.38 13.55
N ASP A 256 6.23 10.55 12.99
CA ASP A 256 5.19 11.49 13.45
C ASP A 256 3.81 10.85 13.43
N VAL A 257 3.57 10.00 12.43
CA VAL A 257 2.32 9.29 12.23
C VAL A 257 2.53 7.91 11.59
N VAL A 258 1.79 6.94 12.07
CA VAL A 258 1.57 5.65 11.40
C VAL A 258 0.22 5.73 10.68
N LEU A 259 0.23 5.57 9.37
CA LEU A 259 -0.98 5.46 8.56
C LEU A 259 -1.27 4.00 8.24
N ILE A 260 -2.52 3.59 8.43
CA ILE A 260 -2.99 2.26 8.06
C ILE A 260 -3.93 2.39 6.85
N GLY A 261 -3.49 1.85 5.72
CA GLY A 261 -4.25 1.74 4.48
C GLY A 261 -4.69 0.31 4.18
N GLY A 262 -5.20 0.10 2.96
CA GLY A 262 -5.71 -1.20 2.49
C GLY A 262 -7.12 -1.50 2.98
N GLY A 263 -7.71 -2.60 2.50
CA GLY A 263 -9.12 -2.92 2.72
C GLY A 263 -9.53 -3.06 4.20
N ILE A 264 -8.61 -3.51 5.05
CA ILE A 264 -8.87 -3.67 6.50
C ILE A 264 -9.06 -2.31 7.19
N SER A 265 -8.42 -1.25 6.71
CA SER A 265 -8.54 0.10 7.28
C SER A 265 -9.97 0.66 7.20
N ASN A 266 -10.82 0.13 6.30
CA ASN A 266 -12.24 0.49 6.20
C ASN A 266 -13.05 0.16 7.45
N GLN A 267 -12.50 -0.61 8.40
CA GLN A 267 -13.11 -0.82 9.72
C GLN A 267 -13.03 0.42 10.62
N GLY A 268 -12.31 1.46 10.18
CA GLY A 268 -12.26 2.78 10.78
C GLY A 268 -11.82 2.76 12.25
N ASP A 269 -12.44 3.63 13.04
CA ASP A 269 -12.11 3.82 14.45
C ASP A 269 -12.16 2.56 15.30
N TYR A 270 -13.05 1.63 14.98
CA TYR A 270 -13.15 0.37 15.72
C TYR A 270 -11.84 -0.41 15.68
N PHE A 271 -11.17 -0.43 14.56
CA PHE A 271 -9.89 -1.10 14.37
C PHE A 271 -8.72 -0.20 14.79
N ILE A 272 -8.65 1.02 14.30
CA ILE A 272 -7.53 1.94 14.49
C ILE A 272 -7.30 2.25 15.97
N LYS A 273 -8.34 2.50 16.75
CA LYS A 273 -8.21 2.75 18.21
C LYS A 273 -7.67 1.53 18.97
N LYS A 274 -8.04 0.30 18.55
CA LYS A 274 -7.50 -0.93 19.14
C LYS A 274 -6.02 -1.12 18.82
N VAL A 275 -5.63 -0.91 17.54
CA VAL A 275 -4.23 -0.96 17.11
C VAL A 275 -3.41 0.10 17.82
N SER A 276 -3.88 1.36 17.85
CA SER A 276 -3.19 2.46 18.53
C SER A 276 -2.96 2.19 20.01
N ARG A 277 -3.98 1.69 20.71
CA ARG A 277 -3.85 1.33 22.12
C ARG A 277 -2.81 0.22 22.33
N LYS A 278 -2.88 -0.84 21.53
CA LYS A 278 -1.97 -1.98 21.64
C LYS A 278 -0.55 -1.58 21.25
N LEU A 279 -0.35 -0.85 20.17
CA LEU A 279 0.95 -0.35 19.74
C LEU A 279 1.61 0.47 20.86
N ASN A 280 0.90 1.46 21.40
CA ASN A 280 1.41 2.33 22.45
C ASN A 280 1.60 1.63 23.82
N SER A 281 1.16 0.39 23.96
CA SER A 281 1.48 -0.42 25.16
C SER A 281 2.75 -1.24 25.02
N ILE A 282 3.35 -1.33 23.81
CA ILE A 282 4.50 -2.22 23.54
C ILE A 282 5.69 -1.52 22.87
N VAL A 283 5.52 -0.29 22.32
CA VAL A 283 6.65 0.47 21.78
C VAL A 283 7.56 0.96 22.90
N TYR A 284 8.86 0.99 22.63
CA TYR A 284 9.85 1.45 23.58
C TYR A 284 9.61 2.92 23.97
N GLY A 285 9.61 3.16 25.28
CA GLY A 285 9.53 4.52 25.83
C GLY A 285 8.22 5.25 25.57
N ALA A 286 7.10 4.58 25.27
CA ALA A 286 5.82 5.26 24.98
C ALA A 286 5.33 6.17 26.11
N GLY A 287 5.64 5.85 27.36
CA GLY A 287 5.30 6.69 28.53
C GLY A 287 6.16 7.96 28.68
N VAL A 288 7.35 7.98 28.07
CA VAL A 288 8.32 9.08 28.18
C VAL A 288 8.44 9.84 26.87
N ASN A 289 8.54 9.12 25.74
CA ASN A 289 8.75 9.71 24.41
C ASN A 289 7.43 10.15 23.72
N GLY A 290 6.33 10.16 24.48
CA GLY A 290 5.00 10.46 23.93
C GLY A 290 4.40 9.29 23.14
N ARG A 291 3.11 9.41 22.84
CA ARG A 291 2.35 8.39 22.10
C ARG A 291 2.57 8.53 20.60
N VAL A 292 2.69 7.40 19.92
CA VAL A 292 2.67 7.35 18.45
C VAL A 292 1.24 7.55 17.94
N LYS A 293 1.07 8.48 17.04
CA LYS A 293 -0.22 8.71 16.37
C LYS A 293 -0.47 7.61 15.35
N VAL A 294 -1.65 6.99 15.39
CA VAL A 294 -2.09 6.01 14.38
C VAL A 294 -3.37 6.53 13.76
N LYS A 295 -3.40 6.64 12.44
CA LYS A 295 -4.56 7.12 11.67
C LYS A 295 -4.87 6.17 10.51
N THR A 296 -6.09 6.26 9.98
CA THR A 296 -6.44 5.68 8.69
C THR A 296 -5.81 6.52 7.58
N ALA A 297 -5.27 5.89 6.53
CA ALA A 297 -4.88 6.53 5.29
C ALA A 297 -6.13 7.19 4.64
N GLU A 298 -5.97 8.41 4.14
CA GLU A 298 -7.11 9.24 3.72
C GLU A 298 -7.44 9.08 2.24
N LEU A 299 -6.43 8.88 1.40
CA LEU A 299 -6.58 8.80 -0.06
C LEU A 299 -7.20 7.48 -0.54
N LYS A 300 -7.28 6.47 0.31
CA LYS A 300 -7.95 5.18 0.02
C LYS A 300 -7.49 4.57 -1.31
N ASN A 301 -8.45 4.36 -2.24
CA ASN A 301 -8.19 3.74 -3.55
C ASN A 301 -7.42 4.65 -4.52
N ASP A 302 -7.29 5.93 -4.22
CA ASP A 302 -6.56 6.90 -5.04
C ASP A 302 -5.12 7.12 -4.53
N ALA A 303 -4.73 6.47 -3.43
CA ALA A 303 -3.40 6.62 -2.83
C ALA A 303 -2.26 6.27 -3.80
N GLY A 304 -2.38 5.18 -4.57
CA GLY A 304 -1.42 4.80 -5.61
C GLY A 304 -1.34 5.81 -6.75
N LEU A 305 -2.50 6.28 -7.24
CA LEU A 305 -2.58 7.28 -8.30
C LEU A 305 -1.98 8.63 -7.89
N LEU A 306 -2.46 9.18 -6.76
CA LEU A 306 -1.96 10.45 -6.24
C LEU A 306 -0.52 10.34 -5.74
N GLY A 307 -0.12 9.17 -5.28
CA GLY A 307 1.26 8.86 -4.97
C GLY A 307 2.18 8.92 -6.20
N ALA A 308 1.72 8.36 -7.31
CA ALA A 308 2.42 8.46 -8.58
C ALA A 308 2.48 9.91 -9.08
N VAL A 309 1.40 10.70 -8.92
CA VAL A 309 1.41 12.14 -9.20
C VAL A 309 2.44 12.86 -8.31
N ALA A 310 2.46 12.57 -7.02
CA ALA A 310 3.44 13.16 -6.10
C ALA A 310 4.89 12.79 -6.47
N LEU A 311 5.13 11.57 -6.95
CA LEU A 311 6.42 11.14 -7.48
C LEU A 311 6.83 11.97 -8.71
N ALA A 312 5.91 12.19 -9.64
CA ALA A 312 6.12 13.02 -10.81
C ALA A 312 6.44 14.49 -10.45
N MET A 313 5.74 15.04 -9.45
CA MET A 313 5.94 16.41 -8.98
C MET A 313 7.30 16.62 -8.32
N ARG A 314 7.79 15.65 -7.55
CA ARG A 314 9.08 15.76 -6.87
C ARG A 314 10.26 15.72 -7.83
N GLY A 315 10.12 15.06 -8.97
CA GLY A 315 11.17 14.97 -9.96
C GLY A 315 12.40 14.18 -9.50
N ASP A 316 12.32 13.54 -8.34
CA ASP A 316 13.35 12.64 -7.83
C ASP A 316 12.84 11.21 -7.90
N ASN A 317 13.63 10.34 -8.48
CA ASN A 317 13.37 8.91 -8.45
C ASN A 317 13.62 8.42 -7.03
N ALA A 318 12.53 8.26 -6.26
CA ALA A 318 12.54 7.79 -4.89
C ALA A 318 13.01 6.33 -4.79
#